data_a095fe4af2493a12101b50c022014ab7
#
_entry.id   a095fe4af2493a12101b50c022014ab7
#
_cell.length_a   1.000
_cell.length_b   1.000
_cell.length_c   1.000
_cell.angle_alpha   90.00
_cell.angle_beta   90.00
_cell.angle_gamma   90.00
#
_symmetry.space_group_name_H-M   'P 1'
#
loop_
_entity.id
_entity.type
_entity.pdbx_description
1 polymer ?
#
loop_
_entity_poly.entity_id
_entity_poly.type
_entity_poly.pdbx_seq_one_letter_code
_entity_poly.pdbx_strand_id
1 'polypeptide(L)'
;ANGGRILYGPQIQPWACDAGAQDADCNRPVSYSFKYLSSDPAVAGYQPYDPARPPADIATTTTDQGRTVPFVVRIETGVQDRDYYDVAVLFDPAKPWAPWQPQAAWNRKLLIQHGSGCGNGYGQSNALSSQRVLDRDALSRGFAVLAVSLNDSGHNCNIAVQAEATMMAKERIVEAYGELRYTFGYGSSGGAIAQQWMANAYPGLYQGIIVGASFPDAG
;
A
#
# COMPACT_ATOMS: atom_id res chain seq x y z
N ALA A 1 -21.39 -19.28 6.10
CA ALA A 1 -22.55 -19.03 6.97
C ALA A 1 -22.92 -17.57 6.76
N ASN A 2 -24.06 -17.33 6.16
CA ASN A 2 -24.61 -15.98 6.07
C ASN A 2 -24.76 -15.45 7.47
N GLY A 3 -24.02 -14.40 7.80
CA GLY A 3 -24.10 -13.77 9.10
C GLY A 3 -25.55 -13.52 9.46
N GLY A 4 -26.03 -14.15 10.53
CA GLY A 4 -27.36 -13.92 11.04
C GLY A 4 -27.56 -12.44 11.38
N ARG A 5 -28.81 -12.02 11.51
CA ARG A 5 -29.11 -10.67 11.97
C ARG A 5 -28.47 -10.45 13.33
N ILE A 6 -27.65 -9.42 13.41
CA ILE A 6 -27.22 -8.89 14.69
C ILE A 6 -28.30 -7.91 15.11
N LEU A 7 -29.15 -8.31 16.03
CA LEU A 7 -30.29 -7.52 16.53
C LEU A 7 -31.35 -7.27 15.43
N TYR A 8 -31.59 -6.01 15.06
CA TYR A 8 -32.58 -5.59 14.08
C TYR A 8 -31.89 -4.93 12.89
N GLY A 9 -32.39 -5.16 11.68
CA GLY A 9 -31.87 -4.54 10.48
C GLY A 9 -31.81 -5.51 9.31
N PRO A 10 -31.47 -5.02 8.14
CA PRO A 10 -31.26 -5.87 6.97
C PRO A 10 -30.09 -6.83 7.24
N GLN A 11 -30.16 -8.00 6.64
CA GLN A 11 -29.06 -8.94 6.66
C GLN A 11 -27.86 -8.32 5.94
N ILE A 12 -26.65 -8.49 6.52
CA ILE A 12 -25.43 -8.05 5.89
C ILE A 12 -25.28 -8.71 4.53
N GLN A 13 -25.04 -7.93 3.50
CA GLN A 13 -24.77 -8.44 2.16
C GLN A 13 -23.53 -9.34 2.17
N PRO A 14 -23.50 -10.44 1.44
CA PRO A 14 -22.28 -11.19 1.23
C PRO A 14 -21.24 -10.29 0.54
N TRP A 15 -19.95 -10.53 0.85
CA TRP A 15 -18.87 -9.81 0.21
C TRP A 15 -18.88 -10.05 -1.31
N ALA A 16 -18.81 -8.98 -2.10
CA ALA A 16 -18.83 -9.04 -3.54
C ALA A 16 -17.40 -8.97 -4.10
N CYS A 17 -17.00 -10.04 -4.80
CA CYS A 17 -15.74 -10.04 -5.54
C CYS A 17 -15.90 -9.38 -6.91
N ASP A 18 -14.83 -8.74 -7.38
CA ASP A 18 -14.74 -8.25 -8.76
C ASP A 18 -14.70 -9.39 -9.78
N ALA A 19 -15.04 -9.08 -11.02
CA ALA A 19 -14.89 -9.98 -12.14
C ALA A 19 -13.42 -10.44 -12.27
N GLY A 20 -13.21 -11.77 -12.41
CA GLY A 20 -11.88 -12.38 -12.48
C GLY A 20 -11.34 -12.89 -11.15
N ALA A 21 -12.09 -12.81 -10.06
CA ALA A 21 -11.79 -13.55 -8.85
C ALA A 21 -11.82 -15.07 -9.11
N GLN A 22 -10.87 -15.79 -8.52
CA GLN A 22 -10.69 -17.22 -8.74
C GLN A 22 -11.46 -18.08 -7.72
N ASP A 23 -11.84 -17.49 -6.60
CA ASP A 23 -12.54 -18.16 -5.50
C ASP A 23 -13.42 -17.19 -4.69
N ALA A 24 -14.05 -17.73 -3.64
CA ALA A 24 -14.95 -16.98 -2.75
C ALA A 24 -14.21 -15.97 -1.84
N ASP A 25 -12.90 -16.09 -1.71
CA ASP A 25 -12.03 -15.15 -0.99
C ASP A 25 -11.49 -14.07 -1.92
N CYS A 26 -12.05 -13.96 -3.12
CA CYS A 26 -11.71 -12.97 -4.14
C CYS A 26 -10.25 -13.02 -4.63
N ASN A 27 -9.55 -14.13 -4.41
CA ASN A 27 -8.15 -14.27 -4.81
C ASN A 27 -7.97 -14.14 -6.32
N ARG A 28 -6.82 -13.60 -6.70
CA ARG A 28 -6.33 -13.51 -8.08
C ARG A 28 -4.81 -13.52 -8.10
N PRO A 29 -4.19 -13.86 -9.25
CA PRO A 29 -2.75 -13.81 -9.38
C PRO A 29 -2.21 -12.40 -9.09
N VAL A 30 -1.09 -12.34 -8.39
CA VAL A 30 -0.35 -11.10 -8.21
C VAL A 30 0.14 -10.58 -9.56
N SER A 31 -0.03 -9.30 -9.80
CA SER A 31 0.43 -8.62 -11.02
C SER A 31 1.51 -7.58 -10.71
N TYR A 32 2.37 -7.35 -11.69
CA TYR A 32 3.44 -6.37 -11.58
C TYR A 32 3.37 -5.38 -12.74
N SER A 33 3.56 -4.11 -12.42
CA SER A 33 3.77 -3.06 -13.40
C SER A 33 4.99 -2.22 -13.03
N PHE A 34 5.55 -1.52 -14.03
CA PHE A 34 6.72 -0.69 -13.82
C PHE A 34 6.46 0.73 -14.29
N LYS A 35 7.01 1.68 -13.54
CA LYS A 35 6.98 3.10 -13.89
C LYS A 35 8.35 3.72 -13.63
N TYR A 36 8.62 4.85 -14.28
CA TYR A 36 9.84 5.62 -14.04
C TYR A 36 9.53 7.13 -13.99
N LEU A 37 10.46 7.89 -13.45
CA LEU A 37 10.48 9.34 -13.63
C LEU A 37 11.49 9.72 -14.69
N SER A 38 11.07 10.60 -15.61
CA SER A 38 11.97 11.15 -16.64
C SER A 38 12.91 12.20 -16.04
N SER A 39 14.13 12.27 -16.56
CA SER A 39 15.07 13.35 -16.30
C SER A 39 14.76 14.60 -17.12
N ASP A 40 13.90 14.49 -18.14
CA ASP A 40 13.40 15.64 -18.91
C ASP A 40 12.34 16.39 -18.10
N PRO A 41 12.59 17.66 -17.76
CA PRO A 41 11.66 18.46 -16.96
C PRO A 41 10.33 18.75 -17.69
N ALA A 42 10.26 18.57 -19.00
CA ALA A 42 9.03 18.71 -19.77
C ALA A 42 8.09 17.50 -19.61
N VAL A 43 8.59 16.36 -19.12
CA VAL A 43 7.82 15.14 -18.90
C VAL A 43 7.37 15.08 -17.44
N ALA A 44 6.10 15.38 -17.20
CA ALA A 44 5.55 15.41 -15.85
C ALA A 44 5.09 14.02 -15.39
N GLY A 45 5.30 13.73 -14.10
CA GLY A 45 4.78 12.54 -13.43
C GLY A 45 5.45 11.24 -13.83
N TYR A 46 4.88 10.15 -13.33
CA TYR A 46 5.37 8.79 -13.60
C TYR A 46 4.97 8.31 -14.99
N GLN A 47 5.94 7.83 -15.74
CA GLN A 47 5.76 7.27 -17.08
C GLN A 47 5.76 5.73 -17.03
N PRO A 48 5.07 5.04 -17.96
CA PRO A 48 5.16 3.59 -18.10
C PRO A 48 6.60 3.17 -18.40
N TYR A 49 7.07 2.10 -17.76
CA TYR A 49 8.41 1.56 -18.00
C TYR A 49 8.31 0.13 -18.55
N ASP A 50 8.99 -0.12 -19.66
CA ASP A 50 9.13 -1.46 -20.26
C ASP A 50 10.56 -1.97 -20.01
N PRO A 51 10.77 -3.01 -19.19
CA PRO A 51 12.09 -3.56 -18.94
C PRO A 51 12.81 -4.09 -20.21
N ALA A 52 12.06 -4.48 -21.25
CA ALA A 52 12.63 -4.92 -22.51
C ALA A 52 13.12 -3.77 -23.40
N ARG A 53 12.63 -2.55 -23.15
CA ARG A 53 12.97 -1.34 -23.91
C ARG A 53 13.12 -0.15 -22.94
N PRO A 54 14.16 -0.16 -22.10
CA PRO A 54 14.35 0.88 -21.10
C PRO A 54 14.54 2.26 -21.77
N PRO A 55 13.82 3.30 -21.28
CA PRO A 55 14.01 4.67 -21.76
C PRO A 55 15.42 5.19 -21.47
N ALA A 56 15.91 6.10 -22.34
CA ALA A 56 17.23 6.72 -22.16
C ALA A 56 17.22 7.88 -21.15
N ASP A 57 16.04 8.41 -20.82
CA ASP A 57 15.82 9.61 -20.02
C ASP A 57 15.39 9.30 -18.56
N ILE A 58 15.82 8.17 -18.00
CA ILE A 58 15.47 7.82 -16.62
C ILE A 58 16.17 8.76 -15.65
N ALA A 59 15.41 9.42 -14.77
CA ALA A 59 15.95 10.20 -13.66
C ALA A 59 16.66 9.30 -12.65
N THR A 60 17.55 9.89 -11.85
CA THR A 60 18.17 9.22 -10.71
C THR A 60 17.67 9.82 -9.40
N THR A 61 17.75 9.05 -8.31
CA THR A 61 17.53 9.53 -6.97
C THR A 61 18.61 9.00 -6.02
N THR A 62 18.86 9.74 -4.94
CA THR A 62 19.76 9.28 -3.86
C THR A 62 18.93 9.00 -2.63
N THR A 63 18.92 7.73 -2.21
CA THR A 63 18.16 7.27 -1.05
C THR A 63 18.72 7.87 0.25
N ASP A 64 17.99 7.74 1.35
CA ASP A 64 18.44 8.18 2.67
C ASP A 64 19.64 7.40 3.22
N GLN A 65 20.02 6.31 2.56
CA GLN A 65 21.25 5.55 2.82
C GLN A 65 22.42 5.98 1.91
N GLY A 66 22.29 7.08 1.16
CA GLY A 66 23.32 7.61 0.29
C GLY A 66 23.54 6.81 -1.01
N ARG A 67 22.58 5.97 -1.42
CA ARG A 67 22.67 5.18 -2.66
C ARG A 67 21.98 5.92 -3.80
N THR A 68 22.73 6.21 -4.85
CA THR A 68 22.18 6.78 -6.09
C THR A 68 21.77 5.65 -7.02
N VAL A 69 20.50 5.65 -7.43
CA VAL A 69 19.89 4.62 -8.28
C VAL A 69 18.97 5.23 -9.33
N PRO A 70 18.70 4.55 -10.45
CA PRO A 70 17.64 4.96 -11.38
C PRO A 70 16.28 5.03 -10.68
N PHE A 71 15.48 6.04 -10.99
CA PHE A 71 14.12 6.17 -10.44
C PHE A 71 13.15 5.30 -11.25
N VAL A 72 13.30 4.00 -11.11
CA VAL A 72 12.38 2.99 -11.64
C VAL A 72 11.66 2.36 -10.46
N VAL A 73 10.34 2.24 -10.57
CA VAL A 73 9.45 1.73 -9.52
C VAL A 73 8.74 0.50 -10.04
N ARG A 74 8.77 -0.59 -9.29
CA ARG A 74 7.87 -1.73 -9.47
C ARG A 74 6.65 -1.54 -8.56
N ILE A 75 5.46 -1.73 -9.13
CA ILE A 75 4.21 -1.80 -8.41
C ILE A 75 3.73 -3.23 -8.46
N GLU A 76 3.51 -3.82 -7.29
CA GLU A 76 2.84 -5.09 -7.11
C GLU A 76 1.39 -4.82 -6.73
N THR A 77 0.44 -5.45 -7.42
CA THR A 77 -0.98 -5.44 -7.09
C THR A 77 -1.44 -6.86 -6.81
N GLY A 78 -2.08 -7.07 -5.68
CA GLY A 78 -2.61 -8.37 -5.27
C GLY A 78 -3.89 -8.24 -4.46
N VAL A 79 -4.38 -9.38 -3.99
CA VAL A 79 -5.52 -9.47 -3.08
C VAL A 79 -5.05 -10.07 -1.77
N GLN A 80 -5.51 -9.50 -0.67
CA GLN A 80 -5.29 -9.98 0.68
C GLN A 80 -6.49 -9.61 1.54
N ASP A 81 -6.94 -10.52 2.40
CA ASP A 81 -8.15 -10.33 3.18
C ASP A 81 -9.37 -9.97 2.28
N ARG A 82 -9.49 -10.64 1.14
CA ARG A 82 -10.55 -10.48 0.11
C ARG A 82 -10.57 -9.15 -0.62
N ASP A 83 -9.61 -8.23 -0.37
CA ASP A 83 -9.57 -6.95 -1.05
C ASP A 83 -8.16 -6.64 -1.57
N TYR A 84 -8.02 -5.55 -2.33
CA TYR A 84 -6.77 -5.22 -3.00
C TYR A 84 -5.74 -4.61 -2.06
N TYR A 85 -4.49 -4.86 -2.39
CA TYR A 85 -3.34 -4.07 -1.95
C TYR A 85 -2.45 -3.71 -3.14
N ASP A 86 -1.81 -2.57 -3.03
CA ASP A 86 -0.72 -2.15 -3.91
C ASP A 86 0.54 -1.87 -3.08
N VAL A 87 1.68 -2.30 -3.58
CA VAL A 87 2.98 -1.98 -3.03
C VAL A 87 3.90 -1.43 -4.12
N ALA A 88 4.52 -0.28 -3.88
CA ALA A 88 5.52 0.30 -4.76
C ALA A 88 6.89 0.36 -4.09
N VAL A 89 7.94 0.08 -4.86
CA VAL A 89 9.32 0.13 -4.37
C VAL A 89 10.27 0.46 -5.53
N LEU A 90 11.37 1.17 -5.23
CA LEU A 90 12.46 1.32 -6.20
C LEU A 90 12.99 -0.06 -6.60
N PHE A 91 13.09 -0.31 -7.89
CA PHE A 91 13.40 -1.62 -8.43
C PHE A 91 14.29 -1.54 -9.67
N ASP A 92 15.38 -2.30 -9.65
CA ASP A 92 16.24 -2.50 -10.81
C ASP A 92 15.86 -3.83 -11.47
N PRO A 93 15.20 -3.81 -12.65
CA PRO A 93 14.75 -5.04 -13.31
C PRO A 93 15.90 -5.91 -13.84
N ALA A 94 17.11 -5.39 -13.91
CA ALA A 94 18.30 -6.15 -14.29
C ALA A 94 18.90 -6.96 -13.13
N LYS A 95 18.39 -6.78 -11.91
CA LYS A 95 18.88 -7.47 -10.71
C LYS A 95 17.80 -8.34 -10.08
N PRO A 96 18.18 -9.49 -9.50
CA PRO A 96 17.25 -10.30 -8.74
C PRO A 96 16.79 -9.58 -7.47
N TRP A 97 15.62 -9.97 -6.97
CA TRP A 97 15.15 -9.66 -5.65
C TRP A 97 14.76 -10.94 -4.93
N ALA A 98 15.32 -11.14 -3.76
CA ALA A 98 14.91 -12.22 -2.86
C ALA A 98 14.70 -11.64 -1.45
N PRO A 99 13.76 -12.17 -0.64
CA PRO A 99 13.49 -11.65 0.71
C PRO A 99 14.73 -11.63 1.63
N TRP A 100 15.61 -12.60 1.47
CA TRP A 100 16.89 -12.66 2.20
C TRP A 100 17.99 -11.80 1.58
N GLN A 101 17.79 -11.31 0.35
CA GLN A 101 18.74 -10.49 -0.39
C GLN A 101 17.96 -9.40 -1.18
N PRO A 102 17.31 -8.46 -0.50
CA PRO A 102 16.59 -7.37 -1.17
C PRO A 102 17.56 -6.44 -1.89
N GLN A 103 17.05 -5.77 -2.92
CA GLN A 103 17.85 -4.76 -3.63
C GLN A 103 18.18 -3.58 -2.72
N ALA A 104 19.40 -3.08 -2.86
CA ALA A 104 19.95 -2.06 -1.97
C ALA A 104 19.29 -0.67 -2.09
N ALA A 105 18.44 -0.45 -3.09
CA ALA A 105 17.63 0.75 -3.22
C ALA A 105 16.53 0.83 -2.15
N TRP A 106 16.05 -0.30 -1.65
CA TRP A 106 15.09 -0.35 -0.55
C TRP A 106 15.80 -0.25 0.81
N ASN A 107 15.42 0.74 1.61
CA ASN A 107 16.00 1.00 2.93
C ASN A 107 15.36 0.18 4.08
N ARG A 108 14.48 -0.79 3.74
CA ARG A 108 13.69 -1.61 4.68
C ARG A 108 12.69 -0.82 5.53
N LYS A 109 12.31 0.36 5.05
CA LYS A 109 11.24 1.16 5.64
C LYS A 109 9.99 1.04 4.80
N LEU A 110 8.84 1.08 5.46
CA LEU A 110 7.53 1.02 4.86
C LEU A 110 6.72 2.26 5.24
N LEU A 111 6.13 2.92 4.25
CA LEU A 111 5.10 3.92 4.44
C LEU A 111 3.76 3.32 4.05
N ILE A 112 2.79 3.32 4.96
CA ILE A 112 1.42 2.88 4.70
C ILE A 112 0.54 4.10 4.48
N GLN A 113 -0.08 4.18 3.30
CA GLN A 113 -1.02 5.25 2.94
C GLN A 113 -2.42 4.86 3.40
N HIS A 114 -3.00 5.66 4.30
CA HIS A 114 -4.40 5.55 4.72
C HIS A 114 -5.28 6.46 3.89
N GLY A 115 -6.54 6.09 3.73
CA GLY A 115 -7.52 6.94 3.06
C GLY A 115 -8.03 8.08 3.94
N SER A 116 -9.17 8.59 3.56
CA SER A 116 -9.91 9.62 4.29
C SER A 116 -11.41 9.28 4.28
N GLY A 117 -12.22 9.98 5.08
CA GLY A 117 -13.63 9.68 5.22
C GLY A 117 -13.90 8.50 6.16
N CYS A 118 -15.13 7.99 6.15
CA CYS A 118 -15.55 6.80 6.89
C CYS A 118 -16.66 6.11 6.09
N GLY A 119 -16.42 4.90 5.59
CA GLY A 119 -17.33 4.15 4.75
C GLY A 119 -17.51 2.70 5.19
N ASN A 120 -18.47 2.02 4.58
CA ASN A 120 -18.80 0.61 4.82
C ASN A 120 -19.04 -0.10 3.49
N GLY A 121 -17.98 -0.37 2.73
CA GLY A 121 -18.06 -1.19 1.52
C GLY A 121 -18.21 -2.67 1.84
N TYR A 122 -19.01 -3.38 1.03
CA TYR A 122 -19.21 -4.83 1.12
C TYR A 122 -18.76 -5.55 -0.15
N GLY A 123 -17.67 -5.11 -0.72
CA GLY A 123 -17.09 -5.70 -1.92
C GLY A 123 -15.70 -5.19 -2.16
N GLN A 124 -14.99 -5.86 -3.06
CA GLN A 124 -13.68 -5.40 -3.49
C GLN A 124 -13.75 -3.96 -4.00
N SER A 125 -12.77 -3.17 -3.64
CA SER A 125 -12.72 -1.76 -3.97
C SER A 125 -11.63 -1.46 -4.99
N ASN A 126 -12.02 -0.91 -6.13
CA ASN A 126 -11.09 -0.28 -7.07
C ASN A 126 -10.52 1.06 -6.57
N ALA A 127 -10.80 1.43 -5.31
CA ALA A 127 -10.40 2.72 -4.74
C ALA A 127 -8.89 2.89 -4.59
N LEU A 128 -8.14 1.79 -4.58
CA LEU A 128 -6.69 1.86 -4.70
C LEU A 128 -6.31 2.10 -6.16
N SER A 129 -6.19 3.36 -6.51
CA SER A 129 -5.41 3.64 -7.70
C SER A 129 -3.93 3.45 -7.35
N SER A 130 -3.15 2.87 -8.26
CA SER A 130 -1.68 2.83 -8.15
C SER A 130 -1.04 4.20 -7.87
N GLN A 131 -1.80 5.27 -7.99
CA GLN A 131 -1.40 6.63 -7.65
C GLN A 131 -1.10 6.82 -6.16
N ARG A 132 -1.77 6.12 -5.25
CA ARG A 132 -1.51 6.25 -3.81
C ARG A 132 -0.15 5.75 -3.41
N VAL A 133 0.34 4.68 -4.06
CA VAL A 133 1.65 4.12 -3.75
C VAL A 133 2.80 4.83 -4.47
N LEU A 134 2.49 5.73 -5.42
CA LEU A 134 3.49 6.51 -6.15
C LEU A 134 3.88 7.80 -5.41
N ASP A 135 4.08 7.70 -4.10
CA ASP A 135 4.61 8.78 -3.26
C ASP A 135 6.08 9.04 -3.61
N ARG A 136 6.32 10.13 -4.35
CA ARG A 136 7.65 10.47 -4.85
C ARG A 136 8.65 10.70 -3.73
N ASP A 137 8.23 11.35 -2.66
CA ASP A 137 9.12 11.73 -1.57
C ASP A 137 9.57 10.51 -0.77
N ALA A 138 8.65 9.59 -0.46
CA ALA A 138 8.97 8.33 0.21
C ALA A 138 9.82 7.41 -0.68
N LEU A 139 9.41 7.21 -1.94
CA LEU A 139 10.13 6.36 -2.89
C LEU A 139 11.55 6.89 -3.16
N SER A 140 11.72 8.21 -3.34
CA SER A 140 13.04 8.81 -3.57
C SER A 140 14.02 8.53 -2.44
N ARG A 141 13.53 8.37 -1.22
CA ARG A 141 14.32 8.06 -0.03
C ARG A 141 14.56 6.56 0.17
N GLY A 142 14.00 5.71 -0.70
CA GLY A 142 14.16 4.27 -0.64
C GLY A 142 13.13 3.53 0.21
N PHE A 143 12.03 4.16 0.59
CA PHE A 143 10.90 3.48 1.23
C PHE A 143 10.16 2.58 0.24
N ALA A 144 9.57 1.50 0.73
CA ALA A 144 8.41 0.91 0.09
C ALA A 144 7.16 1.69 0.51
N VAL A 145 6.19 1.82 -0.40
CA VAL A 145 4.91 2.48 -0.12
C VAL A 145 3.79 1.46 -0.33
N LEU A 146 2.94 1.32 0.66
CA LEU A 146 1.83 0.36 0.69
C LEU A 146 0.50 1.10 0.79
N ALA A 147 -0.48 0.66 0.03
CA ALA A 147 -1.88 1.00 0.20
C ALA A 147 -2.72 -0.29 0.24
N VAL A 148 -3.65 -0.38 1.17
CA VAL A 148 -4.54 -1.53 1.35
C VAL A 148 -5.98 -1.02 1.32
N SER A 149 -6.85 -1.61 0.50
CA SER A 149 -8.23 -1.16 0.35
C SER A 149 -9.00 -1.20 1.66
N LEU A 150 -8.88 -2.29 2.40
CA LEU A 150 -9.53 -2.42 3.71
C LEU A 150 -8.96 -1.48 4.78
N ASN A 151 -7.82 -0.87 4.52
CA ASN A 151 -7.23 0.17 5.35
C ASN A 151 -7.56 1.60 4.85
N ASP A 152 -8.32 1.71 3.76
CA ASP A 152 -8.88 2.98 3.33
C ASP A 152 -10.14 3.27 4.13
N SER A 153 -10.09 4.27 5.01
CA SER A 153 -11.22 4.65 5.86
C SER A 153 -12.47 5.01 5.06
N GLY A 154 -12.32 5.54 3.84
CA GLY A 154 -13.45 5.85 2.94
C GLY A 154 -14.15 4.60 2.42
N HIS A 155 -13.47 3.47 2.38
CA HIS A 155 -14.01 2.19 1.97
C HIS A 155 -14.44 1.34 3.18
N ASN A 156 -13.60 1.26 4.21
CA ASN A 156 -13.85 0.49 5.42
C ASN A 156 -13.40 1.25 6.67
N CYS A 157 -14.34 1.57 7.54
CA CYS A 157 -14.09 2.35 8.77
C CYS A 157 -14.01 1.48 10.04
N ASN A 158 -13.92 0.16 9.89
CA ASN A 158 -13.76 -0.77 11.01
C ASN A 158 -12.28 -0.91 11.37
N ILE A 159 -11.89 -0.40 12.53
CA ILE A 159 -10.49 -0.37 12.98
C ILE A 159 -9.88 -1.78 13.13
N ALA A 160 -10.66 -2.76 13.58
CA ALA A 160 -10.15 -4.13 13.72
C ALA A 160 -9.83 -4.74 12.37
N VAL A 161 -10.71 -4.58 11.36
CA VAL A 161 -10.48 -5.04 9.99
C VAL A 161 -9.32 -4.28 9.34
N GLN A 162 -9.21 -2.96 9.56
CA GLN A 162 -8.09 -2.17 9.08
C GLN A 162 -6.76 -2.66 9.65
N ALA A 163 -6.72 -2.98 10.95
CA ALA A 163 -5.52 -3.48 11.61
C ALA A 163 -5.15 -4.88 11.09
N GLU A 164 -6.13 -5.78 10.94
CA GLU A 164 -5.94 -7.12 10.39
C GLU A 164 -5.36 -7.06 8.97
N ALA A 165 -6.02 -6.33 8.07
CA ALA A 165 -5.55 -6.16 6.70
C ALA A 165 -4.15 -5.55 6.63
N THR A 166 -3.83 -4.60 7.52
CA THR A 166 -2.50 -4.01 7.60
C THR A 166 -1.45 -5.01 8.08
N MET A 167 -1.77 -5.85 9.07
CA MET A 167 -0.85 -6.89 9.55
C MET A 167 -0.57 -7.92 8.46
N MET A 168 -1.61 -8.41 7.76
CA MET A 168 -1.47 -9.33 6.65
C MET A 168 -0.62 -8.75 5.51
N ALA A 169 -0.84 -7.48 5.16
CA ALA A 169 -0.04 -6.82 4.13
C ALA A 169 1.42 -6.62 4.56
N LYS A 170 1.70 -6.34 5.84
CA LYS A 170 3.09 -6.30 6.36
C LYS A 170 3.75 -7.67 6.29
N GLU A 171 3.04 -8.74 6.64
CA GLU A 171 3.52 -10.12 6.50
C GLU A 171 3.89 -10.42 5.05
N ARG A 172 3.02 -10.09 4.11
CA ARG A 172 3.32 -10.21 2.67
C ARG A 172 4.60 -9.49 2.26
N ILE A 173 4.85 -8.29 2.81
CA ILE A 173 6.09 -7.56 2.51
C ILE A 173 7.30 -8.30 3.09
N VAL A 174 7.22 -8.79 4.32
CA VAL A 174 8.33 -9.54 4.93
C VAL A 174 8.63 -10.80 4.12
N GLU A 175 7.62 -11.55 3.70
CA GLU A 175 7.77 -12.78 2.93
C GLU A 175 8.30 -12.55 1.51
N ALA A 176 7.85 -11.51 0.83
CA ALA A 176 8.16 -11.27 -0.58
C ALA A 176 9.33 -10.31 -0.80
N TYR A 177 9.53 -9.37 0.11
CA TYR A 177 10.53 -8.30 -0.04
C TYR A 177 11.66 -8.38 0.96
N GLY A 178 11.40 -8.88 2.18
CA GLY A 178 12.37 -9.04 3.24
C GLY A 178 12.01 -8.28 4.52
N GLU A 179 12.88 -8.36 5.51
CA GLU A 179 12.67 -7.82 6.85
C GLU A 179 12.40 -6.31 6.84
N LEU A 180 11.34 -5.90 7.55
CA LEU A 180 11.00 -4.50 7.80
C LEU A 180 11.73 -3.99 9.05
N ARG A 181 12.40 -2.84 8.93
CA ARG A 181 13.03 -2.15 10.06
C ARG A 181 12.07 -1.17 10.73
N TYR A 182 11.34 -0.41 9.93
CA TYR A 182 10.40 0.60 10.42
C TYR A 182 9.17 0.66 9.52
N THR A 183 8.02 0.84 10.15
CA THR A 183 6.72 1.07 9.48
C THR A 183 6.16 2.40 9.94
N PHE A 184 5.77 3.24 8.99
CA PHE A 184 5.14 4.52 9.22
C PHE A 184 3.74 4.53 8.60
N GLY A 185 2.79 5.17 9.28
CA GLY A 185 1.48 5.47 8.72
C GLY A 185 1.40 6.93 8.28
N TYR A 186 0.73 7.20 7.17
CA TYR A 186 0.34 8.53 6.73
C TYR A 186 -1.13 8.55 6.35
N GLY A 187 -1.86 9.55 6.83
CA GLY A 187 -3.28 9.70 6.48
C GLY A 187 -3.86 11.00 7.00
N SER A 188 -4.96 11.42 6.36
CA SER A 188 -5.65 12.67 6.67
C SER A 188 -7.10 12.38 7.01
N SER A 189 -7.74 13.26 7.83
CA SER A 189 -9.15 13.16 8.19
C SER A 189 -9.48 11.78 8.80
N GLY A 190 -10.40 11.01 8.24
CA GLY A 190 -10.72 9.65 8.69
C GLY A 190 -9.50 8.72 8.74
N GLY A 191 -8.55 8.88 7.81
CA GLY A 191 -7.28 8.14 7.85
C GLY A 191 -6.37 8.56 9.00
N ALA A 192 -6.44 9.82 9.47
CA ALA A 192 -5.75 10.26 10.66
C ALA A 192 -6.33 9.58 11.92
N ILE A 193 -7.66 9.55 12.04
CA ILE A 193 -8.34 8.86 13.14
C ILE A 193 -7.97 7.38 13.15
N ALA A 194 -8.10 6.72 11.99
CA ALA A 194 -7.84 5.30 11.85
C ALA A 194 -6.45 4.91 12.35
N GLN A 195 -5.40 5.59 11.88
CA GLN A 195 -4.04 5.26 12.28
C GLN A 195 -3.75 5.59 13.76
N GLN A 196 -4.36 6.65 14.33
CA GLN A 196 -4.24 6.95 15.76
C GLN A 196 -4.85 5.82 16.61
N TRP A 197 -6.05 5.36 16.26
CA TRP A 197 -6.71 4.24 16.93
C TRP A 197 -5.94 2.93 16.79
N MET A 198 -5.45 2.65 15.58
CA MET A 198 -4.66 1.44 15.32
C MET A 198 -3.33 1.47 16.07
N ALA A 199 -2.65 2.62 16.12
CA ALA A 199 -1.40 2.76 16.85
C ALA A 199 -1.59 2.57 18.38
N ASN A 200 -2.74 3.02 18.91
CA ASN A 200 -3.08 2.86 20.31
C ASN A 200 -3.53 1.42 20.66
N ALA A 201 -4.40 0.83 19.82
CA ALA A 201 -5.00 -0.48 20.10
C ALA A 201 -4.07 -1.66 19.73
N TYR A 202 -3.17 -1.47 18.77
CA TYR A 202 -2.25 -2.50 18.25
C TYR A 202 -0.80 -2.05 18.33
N PRO A 203 -0.19 -2.02 19.53
CA PRO A 203 1.20 -1.59 19.72
C PRO A 203 2.17 -2.39 18.86
N GLY A 204 3.10 -1.71 18.19
CA GLY A 204 4.08 -2.33 17.29
C GLY A 204 3.64 -2.42 15.83
N LEU A 205 2.40 -2.07 15.50
CA LEU A 205 1.96 -2.00 14.12
C LEU A 205 2.70 -0.89 13.35
N TYR A 206 2.90 0.26 14.00
CA TYR A 206 3.69 1.39 13.51
C TYR A 206 4.83 1.76 14.48
N GLN A 207 5.93 2.24 13.95
CA GLN A 207 6.97 2.95 14.71
C GLN A 207 6.75 4.47 14.71
N GLY A 208 5.88 4.96 13.83
CA GLY A 208 5.47 6.35 13.78
C GLY A 208 4.26 6.55 12.89
N ILE A 209 3.50 7.59 13.17
CA ILE A 209 2.35 8.00 12.35
C ILE A 209 2.44 9.48 12.02
N ILE A 210 2.03 9.84 10.80
CA ILE A 210 1.94 11.22 10.32
C ILE A 210 0.47 11.50 10.05
N VAL A 211 -0.12 12.37 10.85
CA VAL A 211 -1.55 12.67 10.79
C VAL A 211 -1.79 14.06 10.21
N GLY A 212 -2.57 14.13 9.14
CA GLY A 212 -3.06 15.36 8.56
C GLY A 212 -4.52 15.61 8.93
N ALA A 213 -4.91 16.87 9.16
CA ALA A 213 -6.29 17.23 9.52
C ALA A 213 -6.87 16.29 10.58
N SER A 214 -6.12 16.08 11.66
CA SER A 214 -6.46 15.17 12.75
C SER A 214 -7.63 15.72 13.58
N PHE A 215 -8.34 14.80 14.24
CA PHE A 215 -9.41 15.10 15.20
C PHE A 215 -8.92 14.67 16.59
N PRO A 216 -8.17 15.52 17.31
CA PRO A 216 -7.56 15.11 18.58
C PRO A 216 -8.58 14.78 19.68
N ASP A 217 -9.80 15.27 19.54
CA ASP A 217 -10.89 15.07 20.50
C ASP A 217 -11.87 13.95 20.08
N ALA A 218 -11.60 13.26 18.98
CA ALA A 218 -12.41 12.13 18.53
C ALA A 218 -11.95 10.85 19.26
N GLY A 219 -12.44 10.66 20.47
CA GLY A 219 -12.21 9.49 21.30
C GLY A 219 -13.52 8.83 21.71
#